data_78042fdf98a5e3d6de68f1e8ebff3ed2
#
_entry.id   78042fdf98a5e3d6de68f1e8ebff3ed2
#
_cell.length_a   1.000
_cell.length_b   1.000
_cell.length_c   1.000
_cell.angle_alpha   90.00
_cell.angle_beta   90.00
_cell.angle_gamma   90.00
#
_symmetry.space_group_name_H-M   'P 1'
#
loop_
_entity.id
_entity.type
_entity.pdbx_description
1 polymer ?
#
loop_
_entity_poly.entity_id
_entity_poly.type
_entity_poly.pdbx_seq_one_letter_code
_entity_poly.pdbx_strand_id
1 'polypeptide(L)'
;MLEELNKKYDRLQLKYGSKELDSIYNGGCTESPDICFVFMNPTGRNIASLKTWKGRKSPWIGTKNIWTLFYNIGLLDEEIFNQIKSKKAIDWTYEFADEVYECVSKHKYFITNLGKCTQVDARPLKDEVYLEYLKLLYKEFEIINPKVIVLFGNQVSSIVLGNKISVSECRRKLFSKKIKGKEYKFYSVYYPVGNGSFNAPKAIEDLKYIIEEVRG
;
A
#
# COMPACT_ATOMS: atom_id res chain seq x y z
N MET A 1 18.04 -5.76 -4.38
CA MET A 1 17.80 -4.83 -3.24
C MET A 1 16.42 -5.00 -2.61
N LEU A 2 15.28 -4.91 -3.35
CA LEU A 2 13.95 -5.20 -2.75
C LEU A 2 13.83 -6.64 -2.26
N GLU A 3 14.34 -7.63 -2.97
CA GLU A 3 14.34 -9.04 -2.55
C GLU A 3 15.08 -9.28 -1.22
N GLU A 4 16.11 -8.52 -0.93
CA GLU A 4 16.82 -8.60 0.37
C GLU A 4 15.94 -8.06 1.51
N LEU A 5 15.09 -7.06 1.23
CA LEU A 5 14.10 -6.59 2.18
C LEU A 5 13.03 -7.66 2.44
N ASN A 6 12.61 -8.39 1.40
CA ASN A 6 11.61 -9.45 1.53
C ASN A 6 12.03 -10.51 2.56
N LYS A 7 13.30 -10.94 2.56
CA LYS A 7 13.81 -11.86 3.58
C LYS A 7 13.71 -11.32 5.01
N LYS A 8 13.82 -9.99 5.19
CA LYS A 8 13.64 -9.35 6.50
C LYS A 8 12.17 -9.28 6.88
N TYR A 9 11.29 -9.01 5.91
CA TYR A 9 9.85 -9.05 6.12
C TYR A 9 9.38 -10.44 6.53
N ASP A 10 9.90 -11.51 5.94
CA ASP A 10 9.56 -12.88 6.30
C ASP A 10 9.95 -13.23 7.74
N ARG A 11 11.10 -12.74 8.21
CA ARG A 11 11.48 -12.88 9.62
C ARG A 11 10.49 -12.18 10.57
N LEU A 12 10.02 -11.00 10.19
CA LEU A 12 9.03 -10.28 10.98
C LEU A 12 7.63 -10.90 10.86
N GLN A 13 7.29 -11.54 9.74
CA GLN A 13 6.08 -12.37 9.62
C GLN A 13 6.08 -13.49 10.66
N LEU A 14 7.19 -14.22 10.78
CA LEU A 14 7.32 -15.29 11.77
C LEU A 14 7.15 -14.80 13.21
N LYS A 15 7.55 -13.54 13.48
CA LYS A 15 7.47 -12.92 14.81
C LYS A 15 6.09 -12.36 15.12
N TYR A 16 5.44 -11.71 14.15
CA TYR A 16 4.26 -10.88 14.38
C TYR A 16 3.03 -11.27 13.56
N GLY A 17 3.22 -12.01 12.48
CA GLY A 17 2.13 -12.42 11.59
C GLY A 17 1.43 -13.69 12.03
N SER A 18 0.33 -14.01 11.35
CA SER A 18 -0.30 -15.32 11.49
C SER A 18 0.63 -16.42 10.97
N LYS A 19 0.73 -17.53 11.72
CA LYS A 19 1.55 -18.69 11.32
C LYS A 19 1.08 -19.37 10.04
N GLU A 20 -0.20 -19.21 9.71
CA GLU A 20 -0.84 -19.83 8.54
C GLU A 20 -0.69 -18.97 7.27
N LEU A 21 -0.18 -17.76 7.39
CA LEU A 21 -0.10 -16.79 6.30
C LEU A 21 1.35 -16.34 6.05
N ASP A 22 1.62 -15.93 4.81
CA ASP A 22 2.91 -15.38 4.40
C ASP A 22 2.90 -13.84 4.43
N SER A 23 4.09 -13.24 4.43
CA SER A 23 4.29 -11.81 4.24
C SER A 23 3.71 -11.34 2.92
N ILE A 24 3.18 -10.13 2.91
CA ILE A 24 2.85 -9.40 1.67
C ILE A 24 3.84 -8.25 1.53
N TYR A 25 4.53 -8.17 0.41
CA TYR A 25 5.61 -7.21 0.21
C TYR A 25 5.10 -5.89 -0.37
N ASN A 26 5.19 -5.74 -1.67
CA ASN A 26 4.88 -4.54 -2.42
C ASN A 26 4.56 -4.88 -3.88
N GLY A 27 4.25 -3.87 -4.69
CA GLY A 27 4.08 -4.06 -6.12
C GLY A 27 3.87 -2.75 -6.87
N GLY A 28 4.07 -2.81 -8.18
CA GLY A 28 3.95 -1.69 -9.10
C GLY A 28 5.29 -1.16 -9.58
N CYS A 29 5.35 0.11 -9.94
CA CYS A 29 6.51 0.76 -10.51
C CYS A 29 7.65 0.90 -9.49
N THR A 30 8.77 0.24 -9.72
CA THR A 30 9.94 0.26 -8.82
C THR A 30 10.98 1.31 -9.18
N GLU A 31 10.83 1.99 -10.32
CA GLU A 31 11.78 2.97 -10.86
C GLU A 31 11.17 4.37 -10.81
N SER A 32 11.41 5.09 -9.73
CA SER A 32 10.94 6.45 -9.49
C SER A 32 9.44 6.63 -9.77
N PRO A 33 8.56 5.91 -9.07
CA PRO A 33 7.13 6.06 -9.25
C PRO A 33 6.69 7.49 -8.92
N ASP A 34 5.65 7.95 -9.61
CA ASP A 34 5.06 9.25 -9.32
C ASP A 34 4.48 9.26 -7.90
N ILE A 35 3.81 8.17 -7.51
CA ILE A 35 3.18 8.05 -6.18
C ILE A 35 3.50 6.69 -5.55
N CYS A 36 3.91 6.71 -4.28
CA CYS A 36 3.99 5.52 -3.43
C CYS A 36 2.82 5.53 -2.44
N PHE A 37 1.92 4.57 -2.54
CA PHE A 37 0.79 4.38 -1.63
C PHE A 37 1.16 3.45 -0.48
N VAL A 38 1.06 3.93 0.76
CA VAL A 38 1.41 3.19 1.98
C VAL A 38 0.16 2.92 2.82
N PHE A 39 -0.20 1.64 2.93
CA PHE A 39 -1.30 1.15 3.78
C PHE A 39 -0.78 0.61 5.12
N MET A 40 -1.67 0.12 5.98
CA MET A 40 -1.30 -0.40 7.31
C MET A 40 -0.54 -1.73 7.23
N ASN A 41 -1.28 -2.82 7.18
CA ASN A 41 -0.79 -4.19 7.07
C ASN A 41 -1.79 -5.06 6.31
N PRO A 42 -1.34 -6.14 5.67
CA PRO A 42 -2.21 -7.08 4.98
C PRO A 42 -3.00 -7.96 5.94
N THR A 43 -4.12 -8.48 5.43
CA THR A 43 -4.94 -9.49 6.11
C THR A 43 -5.11 -10.72 5.24
N GLY A 44 -5.60 -11.82 5.81
CA GLY A 44 -5.88 -13.05 5.08
C GLY A 44 -6.91 -12.92 3.93
N ARG A 45 -7.56 -11.76 3.78
CA ARG A 45 -8.39 -11.45 2.60
C ARG A 45 -7.57 -11.28 1.32
N ASN A 46 -6.29 -10.94 1.44
CA ASN A 46 -5.36 -10.97 0.33
C ASN A 46 -4.92 -12.41 0.09
N ILE A 47 -5.42 -13.04 -0.98
CA ILE A 47 -5.12 -14.45 -1.26
C ILE A 47 -3.64 -14.73 -1.54
N ALA A 48 -2.87 -13.70 -1.90
CA ALA A 48 -1.43 -13.84 -2.06
C ALA A 48 -0.72 -14.16 -0.74
N SER A 49 -1.37 -13.97 0.42
CA SER A 49 -0.83 -14.38 1.73
C SER A 49 -0.98 -15.88 2.01
N LEU A 50 -1.79 -16.59 1.26
CA LEU A 50 -1.94 -18.04 1.44
C LEU A 50 -0.63 -18.76 1.08
N LYS A 51 -0.25 -19.75 1.88
CA LYS A 51 0.95 -20.56 1.61
C LYS A 51 0.88 -21.37 0.31
N THR A 52 -0.32 -21.64 -0.16
CA THR A 52 -0.57 -22.29 -1.45
C THR A 52 -0.37 -21.39 -2.66
N TRP A 53 -0.41 -20.06 -2.46
CA TRP A 53 -0.19 -19.08 -3.52
C TRP A 53 1.29 -19.00 -3.89
N LYS A 54 1.61 -19.26 -5.16
CA LYS A 54 3.00 -19.28 -5.67
C LYS A 54 3.35 -18.08 -6.55
N GLY A 55 2.38 -17.20 -6.83
CA GLY A 55 2.60 -15.96 -7.57
C GLY A 55 3.20 -14.85 -6.70
N ARG A 56 3.17 -13.64 -7.22
CA ARG A 56 3.67 -12.44 -6.53
C ARG A 56 2.99 -12.22 -5.17
N LYS A 57 3.76 -11.83 -4.18
CA LYS A 57 3.29 -11.53 -2.83
C LYS A 57 2.99 -10.01 -2.69
N SER A 58 2.06 -9.52 -3.50
CA SER A 58 1.72 -8.09 -3.57
C SER A 58 0.42 -7.76 -2.85
N PRO A 59 0.20 -6.50 -2.41
CA PRO A 59 -1.02 -6.09 -1.72
C PRO A 59 -2.28 -6.27 -2.58
N TRP A 60 -3.41 -6.50 -1.94
CA TRP A 60 -4.76 -6.44 -2.50
C TRP A 60 -5.15 -7.50 -3.54
N ILE A 61 -4.33 -8.53 -3.80
CA ILE A 61 -4.67 -9.64 -4.71
C ILE A 61 -5.88 -10.40 -4.17
N GLY A 62 -6.89 -10.60 -5.02
CA GLY A 62 -8.17 -11.24 -4.65
C GLY A 62 -9.19 -10.30 -4.01
N THR A 63 -8.90 -8.99 -3.87
CA THR A 63 -9.83 -8.01 -3.30
C THR A 63 -10.45 -7.13 -4.39
N LYS A 64 -11.50 -6.35 -4.06
CA LYS A 64 -12.17 -5.46 -5.02
C LYS A 64 -12.14 -3.99 -4.63
N ASN A 65 -12.34 -3.68 -3.35
CA ASN A 65 -12.63 -2.31 -2.90
C ASN A 65 -11.53 -1.31 -3.20
N ILE A 66 -10.25 -1.71 -3.02
CA ILE A 66 -9.13 -0.81 -3.31
C ILE A 66 -8.97 -0.56 -4.82
N TRP A 67 -9.24 -1.56 -5.64
CA TRP A 67 -9.16 -1.42 -7.09
C TRP A 67 -10.28 -0.51 -7.62
N THR A 68 -11.44 -0.50 -6.97
CA THR A 68 -12.51 0.49 -7.23
C THR A 68 -12.03 1.91 -6.93
N LEU A 69 -11.28 2.10 -5.82
CA LEU A 69 -10.67 3.39 -5.52
C LEU A 69 -9.70 3.83 -6.63
N PHE A 70 -8.76 2.95 -7.01
CA PHE A 70 -7.77 3.28 -8.05
C PHE A 70 -8.42 3.56 -9.41
N TYR A 71 -9.47 2.84 -9.78
CA TYR A 71 -10.25 3.14 -10.98
C TYR A 71 -10.90 4.54 -10.92
N ASN A 72 -11.55 4.87 -9.80
CA ASN A 72 -12.26 6.15 -9.62
C ASN A 72 -11.33 7.38 -9.63
N ILE A 73 -10.03 7.17 -9.38
CA ILE A 73 -9.01 8.23 -9.44
C ILE A 73 -8.17 8.18 -10.73
N GLY A 74 -8.53 7.34 -11.71
CA GLY A 74 -7.86 7.25 -13.01
C GLY A 74 -6.50 6.56 -12.97
N LEU A 75 -6.27 5.67 -12.01
CA LEU A 75 -5.01 4.91 -11.85
C LEU A 75 -5.20 3.40 -12.14
N LEU A 76 -6.26 3.01 -12.80
CA LEU A 76 -6.50 1.64 -13.22
C LEU A 76 -7.28 1.64 -14.54
N ASP A 77 -6.82 0.87 -15.51
CA ASP A 77 -7.47 0.74 -16.81
C ASP A 77 -8.84 0.04 -16.67
N GLU A 78 -9.82 0.48 -17.46
CA GLU A 78 -11.21 0.00 -17.36
C GLU A 78 -11.33 -1.50 -17.62
N GLU A 79 -10.56 -2.03 -18.57
CA GLU A 79 -10.55 -3.47 -18.88
C GLU A 79 -10.14 -4.29 -17.66
N ILE A 80 -9.01 -3.94 -17.02
CA ILE A 80 -8.51 -4.61 -15.81
C ILE A 80 -9.52 -4.47 -14.66
N PHE A 81 -10.11 -3.28 -14.50
CA PHE A 81 -11.12 -3.05 -13.47
C PHE A 81 -12.36 -3.95 -13.66
N ASN A 82 -12.86 -4.09 -14.88
CA ASN A 82 -14.01 -4.93 -15.19
C ASN A 82 -13.71 -6.41 -14.93
N GLN A 83 -12.50 -6.88 -15.27
CA GLN A 83 -12.06 -8.22 -14.93
C GLN A 83 -12.00 -8.44 -13.41
N ILE A 84 -11.43 -7.50 -12.64
CA ILE A 84 -11.41 -7.58 -11.17
C ILE A 84 -12.83 -7.65 -10.59
N LYS A 85 -13.76 -6.85 -11.09
CA LYS A 85 -15.16 -6.87 -10.63
C LYS A 85 -15.84 -8.20 -10.86
N SER A 86 -15.63 -8.82 -12.00
CA SER A 86 -16.26 -10.10 -12.38
C SER A 86 -15.73 -11.29 -11.60
N LYS A 87 -14.45 -11.27 -11.20
CA LYS A 87 -13.79 -12.40 -10.52
C LYS A 87 -14.12 -12.47 -9.02
N LYS A 88 -14.25 -13.69 -8.50
CA LYS A 88 -14.13 -13.94 -7.05
C LYS A 88 -12.65 -14.03 -6.68
N ALA A 89 -12.33 -13.95 -5.40
CA ALA A 89 -10.96 -14.08 -4.93
C ALA A 89 -10.27 -15.36 -5.42
N ILE A 90 -11.00 -16.48 -5.40
CA ILE A 90 -10.51 -17.81 -5.80
C ILE A 90 -10.24 -17.90 -7.32
N ASP A 91 -10.84 -17.02 -8.13
CA ASP A 91 -10.70 -17.04 -9.59
C ASP A 91 -9.46 -16.24 -10.06
N TRP A 92 -8.72 -15.62 -9.15
CA TRP A 92 -7.48 -14.95 -9.49
C TRP A 92 -6.39 -15.97 -9.79
N THR A 93 -5.73 -15.83 -10.93
CA THR A 93 -4.53 -16.59 -11.28
C THR A 93 -3.27 -15.76 -11.05
N TYR A 94 -2.10 -16.38 -11.17
CA TYR A 94 -0.81 -15.68 -11.04
C TYR A 94 -0.64 -14.69 -12.18
N GLU A 95 -0.98 -15.10 -13.40
CA GLU A 95 -0.92 -14.30 -14.61
C GLU A 95 -1.82 -13.07 -14.50
N PHE A 96 -3.06 -13.24 -14.05
CA PHE A 96 -3.96 -12.11 -13.85
C PHE A 96 -3.45 -11.14 -12.77
N ALA A 97 -2.86 -11.65 -11.69
CA ALA A 97 -2.22 -10.80 -10.70
C ALA A 97 -1.05 -10.00 -11.29
N ASP A 98 -0.29 -10.60 -12.21
CA ASP A 98 0.80 -9.92 -12.92
C ASP A 98 0.25 -8.85 -13.86
N GLU A 99 -0.78 -9.13 -14.66
CA GLU A 99 -1.47 -8.14 -15.52
C GLU A 99 -1.97 -6.92 -14.73
N VAL A 100 -2.59 -7.15 -13.57
CA VAL A 100 -3.03 -6.05 -12.69
C VAL A 100 -1.86 -5.19 -12.25
N TYR A 101 -0.73 -5.79 -11.87
CA TYR A 101 0.44 -5.06 -11.40
C TYR A 101 1.29 -4.46 -12.53
N GLU A 102 1.19 -4.95 -13.75
CA GLU A 102 1.70 -4.28 -14.95
C GLU A 102 0.91 -3.00 -15.21
N CYS A 103 -0.42 -3.03 -15.09
CA CYS A 103 -1.25 -1.84 -15.16
C CYS A 103 -0.87 -0.81 -14.08
N VAL A 104 -0.66 -1.25 -12.82
CA VAL A 104 -0.13 -0.42 -11.73
C VAL A 104 1.18 0.26 -12.12
N SER A 105 2.11 -0.51 -12.69
CA SER A 105 3.43 0.00 -13.12
C SER A 105 3.32 1.00 -14.27
N LYS A 106 2.45 0.73 -15.23
CA LYS A 106 2.16 1.63 -16.37
C LYS A 106 1.65 3.00 -15.90
N HIS A 107 0.81 3.02 -14.88
CA HIS A 107 0.32 4.26 -14.26
C HIS A 107 1.33 4.92 -13.31
N LYS A 108 2.57 4.40 -13.23
CA LYS A 108 3.68 4.92 -12.44
C LYS A 108 3.38 5.09 -10.94
N TYR A 109 2.68 4.14 -10.35
CA TYR A 109 2.55 4.11 -8.90
C TYR A 109 3.02 2.79 -8.30
N PHE A 110 3.32 2.86 -7.01
CA PHE A 110 3.81 1.75 -6.19
C PHE A 110 2.91 1.57 -4.99
N ILE A 111 2.58 0.33 -4.66
CA ILE A 111 1.71 -0.01 -3.53
C ILE A 111 2.52 -0.80 -2.51
N THR A 112 2.46 -0.36 -1.26
CA THR A 112 3.11 -1.03 -0.15
C THR A 112 2.30 -0.89 1.15
N ASN A 113 2.75 -1.59 2.20
CA ASN A 113 2.20 -1.47 3.55
C ASN A 113 3.31 -1.02 4.51
N LEU A 114 2.96 -0.32 5.59
CA LEU A 114 3.90 -0.06 6.67
C LEU A 114 4.34 -1.38 7.33
N GLY A 115 3.38 -2.21 7.77
CA GLY A 115 3.65 -3.58 8.21
C GLY A 115 3.46 -4.58 7.06
N LYS A 116 4.37 -5.52 6.90
CA LYS A 116 4.26 -6.58 5.88
C LYS A 116 3.70 -7.88 6.44
N CYS A 117 3.61 -8.00 7.77
CA CYS A 117 3.06 -9.21 8.38
C CYS A 117 1.56 -9.29 8.21
N THR A 118 1.12 -10.41 7.67
CA THR A 118 -0.29 -10.68 7.42
C THR A 118 -0.97 -11.17 8.69
N GLN A 119 -2.09 -10.55 9.03
CA GLN A 119 -2.98 -10.94 10.12
C GLN A 119 -4.19 -11.70 9.59
N VAL A 120 -4.81 -12.53 10.42
CA VAL A 120 -6.05 -13.23 10.03
C VAL A 120 -7.17 -12.23 9.75
N ASP A 121 -7.25 -11.18 10.56
CA ASP A 121 -8.28 -10.13 10.49
C ASP A 121 -7.69 -8.71 10.47
N ALA A 122 -8.56 -7.71 10.38
CA ALA A 122 -8.20 -6.31 10.24
C ALA A 122 -7.90 -5.61 11.58
N ARG A 123 -7.55 -6.34 12.65
CA ARG A 123 -7.15 -5.71 13.91
C ARG A 123 -5.84 -4.94 13.73
N PRO A 124 -5.75 -3.68 14.21
CA PRO A 124 -4.52 -2.93 14.17
C PRO A 124 -3.41 -3.63 14.97
N LEU A 125 -2.21 -3.61 14.43
CA LEU A 125 -1.02 -3.97 15.18
C LEU A 125 -0.66 -2.84 16.16
N LYS A 126 0.11 -3.19 17.20
CA LYS A 126 0.68 -2.19 18.11
C LYS A 126 1.74 -1.35 17.40
N ASP A 127 1.90 -0.11 17.82
CA ASP A 127 2.86 0.83 17.22
C ASP A 127 4.29 0.31 17.25
N GLU A 128 4.68 -0.44 18.32
CA GLU A 128 6.03 -1.01 18.42
C GLU A 128 6.33 -1.98 17.27
N VAL A 129 5.33 -2.73 16.80
CA VAL A 129 5.49 -3.62 15.64
C VAL A 129 5.75 -2.82 14.38
N TYR A 130 4.96 -1.77 14.14
CA TYR A 130 5.17 -0.89 13.00
C TYR A 130 6.52 -0.17 13.03
N LEU A 131 7.01 0.21 14.20
CA LEU A 131 8.33 0.85 14.34
C LEU A 131 9.48 -0.08 13.92
N GLU A 132 9.35 -1.39 14.10
CA GLU A 132 10.33 -2.36 13.56
C GLU A 132 10.32 -2.36 12.01
N TYR A 133 9.14 -2.24 11.39
CA TYR A 133 9.00 -2.15 9.93
C TYR A 133 9.45 -0.80 9.36
N LEU A 134 9.33 0.29 10.12
CA LEU A 134 9.56 1.64 9.64
C LEU A 134 10.96 1.82 9.03
N LYS A 135 11.99 1.24 9.66
CA LYS A 135 13.37 1.28 9.15
C LYS A 135 13.50 0.58 7.78
N LEU A 136 12.74 -0.47 7.56
CA LEU A 136 12.73 -1.21 6.29
C LEU A 136 11.91 -0.46 5.24
N LEU A 137 10.79 0.16 5.63
CA LEU A 137 9.98 1.01 4.74
C LEU A 137 10.79 2.22 4.24
N TYR A 138 11.59 2.85 5.10
CA TYR A 138 12.48 3.92 4.65
C TYR A 138 13.53 3.45 3.63
N LYS A 139 14.06 2.23 3.78
CA LYS A 139 14.92 1.63 2.76
C LYS A 139 14.17 1.33 1.46
N GLU A 140 12.91 0.92 1.55
CA GLU A 140 12.05 0.74 0.38
C GLU A 140 11.90 2.08 -0.37
N PHE A 141 11.62 3.19 0.33
CA PHE A 141 11.59 4.54 -0.28
C PHE A 141 12.91 4.94 -0.94
N GLU A 142 14.04 4.63 -0.32
CA GLU A 142 15.37 4.89 -0.89
C GLU A 142 15.57 4.14 -2.22
N ILE A 143 15.13 2.89 -2.29
CA ILE A 143 15.29 2.02 -3.47
C ILE A 143 14.39 2.50 -4.61
N ILE A 144 13.08 2.73 -4.35
CA ILE A 144 12.12 3.07 -5.39
C ILE A 144 12.10 4.55 -5.76
N ASN A 145 12.57 5.42 -4.88
CA ASN A 145 12.73 6.86 -5.08
C ASN A 145 11.45 7.57 -5.58
N PRO A 146 10.32 7.52 -4.85
CA PRO A 146 9.06 8.09 -5.30
C PRO A 146 9.08 9.62 -5.30
N LYS A 147 8.31 10.28 -6.20
CA LYS A 147 8.13 11.74 -6.17
C LYS A 147 7.32 12.18 -4.95
N VAL A 148 6.25 11.44 -4.63
CA VAL A 148 5.35 11.70 -3.50
C VAL A 148 4.96 10.39 -2.83
N ILE A 149 4.76 10.41 -1.51
CA ILE A 149 4.29 9.28 -0.71
C ILE A 149 2.93 9.63 -0.10
N VAL A 150 1.95 8.77 -0.30
CA VAL A 150 0.60 8.89 0.25
C VAL A 150 0.42 7.89 1.38
N LEU A 151 0.13 8.38 2.57
CA LEU A 151 -0.04 7.62 3.81
C LEU A 151 -1.53 7.48 4.14
N PHE A 152 -2.02 6.25 4.25
CA PHE A 152 -3.44 6.00 4.53
C PHE A 152 -3.73 5.83 6.01
N GLY A 153 -4.49 6.77 6.57
CA GLY A 153 -5.00 6.75 7.94
C GLY A 153 -4.06 7.38 8.97
N ASN A 154 -4.62 7.71 10.14
CA ASN A 154 -3.94 8.43 11.21
C ASN A 154 -2.72 7.67 11.74
N GLN A 155 -2.84 6.36 11.97
CA GLN A 155 -1.77 5.55 12.56
C GLN A 155 -0.55 5.46 11.63
N VAL A 156 -0.75 5.12 10.35
CA VAL A 156 0.34 5.06 9.35
C VAL A 156 1.02 6.42 9.23
N SER A 157 0.22 7.49 9.10
CA SER A 157 0.73 8.86 8.98
C SER A 157 1.54 9.26 10.21
N SER A 158 1.04 9.00 11.41
CA SER A 158 1.73 9.38 12.66
C SER A 158 3.05 8.66 12.83
N ILE A 159 3.08 7.34 12.53
CA ILE A 159 4.30 6.54 12.66
C ILE A 159 5.34 6.95 11.62
N VAL A 160 4.95 7.09 10.36
CA VAL A 160 5.88 7.43 9.28
C VAL A 160 6.42 8.85 9.42
N LEU A 161 5.58 9.81 9.77
CA LEU A 161 6.01 11.21 9.96
C LEU A 161 6.69 11.44 11.31
N GLY A 162 6.42 10.60 12.31
CA GLY A 162 7.01 10.73 13.65
C GLY A 162 6.30 11.76 14.55
N ASN A 163 5.09 12.18 14.18
CA ASN A 163 4.27 13.14 14.91
C ASN A 163 2.82 12.67 14.92
N LYS A 164 2.04 13.06 15.93
CA LYS A 164 0.60 12.76 15.94
C LYS A 164 -0.08 13.46 14.76
N ILE A 165 -0.69 12.69 13.87
CA ILE A 165 -1.42 13.17 12.69
C ILE A 165 -2.89 12.82 12.82
N SER A 166 -3.73 13.83 12.60
CA SER A 166 -5.17 13.71 12.38
C SER A 166 -5.46 14.03 10.92
N VAL A 167 -5.84 13.05 10.13
CA VAL A 167 -6.11 13.24 8.69
C VAL A 167 -7.21 14.28 8.47
N SER A 168 -8.22 14.34 9.35
CA SER A 168 -9.30 15.32 9.25
C SER A 168 -8.82 16.78 9.34
N GLU A 169 -7.69 17.03 10.01
CA GLU A 169 -7.12 18.37 10.25
C GLU A 169 -6.04 18.74 9.22
N CYS A 170 -5.60 17.77 8.40
CA CYS A 170 -4.47 17.99 7.50
C CYS A 170 -4.73 17.51 6.05
N ARG A 171 -6.00 17.44 5.63
CA ARG A 171 -6.35 17.07 4.26
C ARG A 171 -5.62 17.97 3.24
N ARG A 172 -5.04 17.34 2.21
CA ARG A 172 -4.30 18.01 1.12
C ARG A 172 -3.09 18.83 1.57
N LYS A 173 -2.67 18.69 2.83
CA LYS A 173 -1.46 19.34 3.34
C LYS A 173 -0.24 18.53 2.95
N LEU A 174 0.72 19.19 2.31
CA LEU A 174 2.02 18.62 1.99
C LEU A 174 2.92 18.64 3.23
N PHE A 175 3.49 17.49 3.56
CA PHE A 175 4.53 17.34 4.59
C PHE A 175 5.86 17.02 3.91
N SER A 176 6.94 17.45 4.53
CA SER A 176 8.30 17.08 4.16
C SER A 176 9.01 16.41 5.32
N LYS A 177 9.80 15.39 5.02
CA LYS A 177 10.66 14.72 6.01
C LYS A 177 11.97 14.28 5.38
N LYS A 178 13.07 14.57 6.05
CA LYS A 178 14.40 14.06 5.68
C LYS A 178 14.57 12.63 6.19
N ILE A 179 14.90 11.72 5.27
CA ILE A 179 15.25 10.32 5.56
C ILE A 179 16.65 10.11 5.00
N LYS A 180 17.63 9.84 5.86
CA LYS A 180 19.04 9.66 5.49
C LYS A 180 19.60 10.76 4.58
N GLY A 181 19.26 12.00 4.87
CA GLY A 181 19.75 13.17 4.16
C GLY A 181 18.94 13.58 2.92
N LYS A 182 18.06 12.73 2.40
CA LYS A 182 17.16 13.04 1.30
C LYS A 182 15.79 13.49 1.83
N GLU A 183 15.24 14.54 1.22
CA GLU A 183 13.89 15.02 1.53
C GLU A 183 12.86 14.25 0.71
N TYR A 184 11.80 13.80 1.40
CA TYR A 184 10.63 13.14 0.81
C TYR A 184 9.38 13.95 1.11
N LYS A 185 8.46 13.95 0.15
CA LYS A 185 7.16 14.64 0.21
C LYS A 185 6.07 13.63 0.58
N PHE A 186 5.16 14.02 1.48
CA PHE A 186 4.09 13.15 1.98
C PHE A 186 2.75 13.87 2.00
N TYR A 187 1.70 13.09 1.73
CA TYR A 187 0.32 13.45 2.03
C TYR A 187 -0.31 12.40 2.93
N SER A 188 -1.19 12.83 3.84
CA SER A 188 -1.99 11.94 4.67
C SER A 188 -3.43 11.94 4.18
N VAL A 189 -3.98 10.75 3.92
CA VAL A 189 -5.31 10.55 3.34
C VAL A 189 -6.10 9.58 4.22
N TYR A 190 -7.42 9.73 4.23
CA TYR A 190 -8.30 8.80 4.94
C TYR A 190 -8.10 7.35 4.46
N TYR A 191 -8.18 6.41 5.39
CA TYR A 191 -8.19 4.99 5.04
C TYR A 191 -9.51 4.64 4.35
N PRO A 192 -9.51 4.18 3.08
CA PRO A 192 -10.71 4.17 2.25
C PRO A 192 -11.46 2.83 2.21
N VAL A 193 -10.99 1.80 2.91
CA VAL A 193 -11.54 0.43 2.83
C VAL A 193 -11.80 -0.18 4.20
N GLY A 194 -12.54 -1.28 4.25
CA GLY A 194 -12.91 -1.93 5.50
C GLY A 194 -13.71 -0.99 6.40
N ASN A 195 -13.32 -0.87 7.66
CA ASN A 195 -13.97 0.03 8.62
C ASN A 195 -13.85 1.52 8.26
N GLY A 196 -12.96 1.87 7.35
CA GLY A 196 -12.78 3.23 6.83
C GLY A 196 -13.56 3.53 5.55
N SER A 197 -14.35 2.59 5.03
CA SER A 197 -15.04 2.72 3.74
C SER A 197 -15.98 3.93 3.62
N PHE A 198 -16.56 4.39 4.73
CA PHE A 198 -17.38 5.60 4.76
C PHE A 198 -16.58 6.89 4.43
N ASN A 199 -15.26 6.85 4.54
CA ASN A 199 -14.38 7.95 4.17
C ASN A 199 -13.89 7.85 2.70
N ALA A 200 -14.28 6.82 1.95
CA ALA A 200 -13.83 6.64 0.57
C ALA A 200 -14.11 7.87 -0.33
N PRO A 201 -15.27 8.56 -0.26
CA PRO A 201 -15.47 9.78 -1.05
C PRO A 201 -14.44 10.87 -0.77
N LYS A 202 -14.14 11.12 0.52
CA LYS A 202 -13.11 12.10 0.93
C LYS A 202 -11.71 11.69 0.48
N ALA A 203 -11.39 10.40 0.56
CA ALA A 203 -10.12 9.88 0.08
C ALA A 203 -9.98 10.07 -1.44
N ILE A 204 -11.04 9.81 -2.22
CA ILE A 204 -11.06 10.03 -3.67
C ILE A 204 -10.80 11.49 -4.02
N GLU A 205 -11.46 12.45 -3.34
CA GLU A 205 -11.23 13.88 -3.56
C GLU A 205 -9.77 14.28 -3.29
N ASP A 206 -9.22 13.82 -2.16
CA ASP A 206 -7.85 14.16 -1.78
C ASP A 206 -6.84 13.54 -2.73
N LEU A 207 -7.07 12.28 -3.17
CA LEU A 207 -6.20 11.60 -4.12
C LEU A 207 -6.23 12.24 -5.50
N LYS A 208 -7.39 12.68 -6.01
CA LYS A 208 -7.48 13.42 -7.28
C LYS A 208 -6.66 14.71 -7.21
N TYR A 209 -6.82 15.48 -6.15
CA TYR A 209 -5.99 16.67 -5.92
C TYR A 209 -4.48 16.35 -5.92
N ILE A 210 -4.06 15.30 -5.20
CA ILE A 210 -2.64 14.91 -5.13
C ILE A 210 -2.11 14.48 -6.50
N ILE A 211 -2.91 13.75 -7.29
CA ILE A 211 -2.54 13.30 -8.63
C ILE A 211 -2.34 14.51 -9.57
N GLU A 212 -3.22 15.49 -9.50
CA GLU A 212 -3.10 16.75 -10.27
C GLU A 212 -1.81 17.49 -9.89
N GLU A 213 -1.51 17.67 -8.60
CA GLU A 213 -0.27 18.31 -8.11
C GLU A 213 1.02 17.57 -8.55
N VAL A 214 0.97 16.26 -8.69
CA VAL A 214 2.15 15.43 -9.06
C VAL A 214 2.38 15.42 -10.57
N ARG A 215 1.31 15.55 -11.36
CA ARG A 215 1.35 15.48 -12.84
C ARG A 215 1.41 16.83 -13.53
N GLY A 216 1.00 17.91 -12.84
CA GLY A 216 1.11 19.30 -13.29
C GLY A 216 2.52 19.80 -13.17
#